data_7a5c7bd5aaeb1c989cce522207806141
#
_entry.id   7a5c7bd5aaeb1c989cce522207806141
#
_cell.length_a   1.000
_cell.length_b   1.000
_cell.length_c   1.000
_cell.angle_alpha   90.00
_cell.angle_beta   90.00
_cell.angle_gamma   90.00
#
_symmetry.space_group_name_H-M   'P 1'
#
loop_
_entity.id
_entity.type
_entity.pdbx_description
1 polymer ?
#
loop_
_entity_poly.entity_id
_entity_poly.type
_entity_poly.pdbx_seq_one_letter_code
_entity_poly.pdbx_strand_id
1 'polypeptide(L)'
;FTFILEATRDVPKRLGQPKRKTIGLRVPDHPIPQALLQALDEPLMSATLALPGDEYPMTDPYDIRDQLEHEVDLVIDGGFCGLEATSVIDLTGPAPLILRRGVGDVSDFEAA
;
A
#
# COMPACT_ATOMS: atom_id res chain seq x y z
N PHE A 1 -5.99 4.75 2.69
CA PHE A 1 -5.08 5.03 3.81
C PHE A 1 -4.00 3.97 3.94
N THR A 2 -2.84 4.42 4.38
CA THR A 2 -1.80 3.58 4.95
C THR A 2 -1.60 4.02 6.40
N PHE A 3 -1.73 3.08 7.32
CA PHE A 3 -1.52 3.36 8.74
C PHE A 3 -0.20 2.74 9.20
N ILE A 4 0.61 3.53 9.88
CA ILE A 4 1.85 3.06 10.48
C ILE A 4 1.59 2.76 11.95
N LEU A 5 1.84 1.53 12.35
CA LEU A 5 1.59 1.02 13.69
C LEU A 5 2.86 0.37 14.23
N GLU A 6 2.94 0.24 15.54
CA GLU A 6 3.99 -0.56 16.16
C GLU A 6 3.78 -2.04 15.83
N ALA A 7 4.86 -2.70 15.37
CA ALA A 7 4.82 -4.12 15.08
C ALA A 7 4.88 -4.93 16.38
N THR A 8 3.99 -5.91 16.50
CA THR A 8 4.02 -6.88 17.60
C THR A 8 4.92 -8.06 17.24
N ARG A 9 5.15 -8.96 18.21
CA ARG A 9 5.91 -10.20 17.98
C ARG A 9 5.25 -11.13 16.97
N ASP A 10 3.93 -10.99 16.77
CA ASP A 10 3.17 -11.80 15.83
C ASP A 10 3.40 -11.43 14.37
N VAL A 11 3.99 -10.25 14.11
CA VAL A 11 4.33 -9.84 12.75
C VAL A 11 5.60 -10.56 12.31
N PRO A 12 5.57 -11.35 11.20
CA PRO A 12 6.76 -11.99 10.68
C PRO A 12 7.85 -10.96 10.38
N LYS A 13 9.09 -11.26 10.75
CA LYS A 13 10.22 -10.34 10.55
C LYS A 13 10.42 -9.96 9.08
N ARG A 14 10.07 -10.86 8.15
CA ARG A 14 10.15 -10.62 6.70
C ARG A 14 9.18 -9.55 6.19
N LEU A 15 8.12 -9.24 6.95
CA LEU A 15 7.10 -8.26 6.57
C LEU A 15 7.37 -6.89 7.19
N GLY A 16 8.28 -6.80 8.16
CA GLY A 16 8.65 -5.54 8.79
C GLY A 16 10.04 -5.10 8.41
N GLN A 17 10.36 -3.86 8.72
CA GLN A 17 11.73 -3.37 8.56
C GLN A 17 12.56 -3.74 9.77
N PRO A 18 13.74 -4.39 9.58
CA PRO A 18 14.53 -4.90 10.71
C PRO A 18 14.95 -3.85 11.74
N LYS A 19 15.12 -2.61 11.29
CA LYS A 19 15.57 -1.49 12.15
C LYS A 19 14.44 -0.66 12.71
N ARG A 20 13.22 -0.82 12.18
CA ARG A 20 12.04 -0.10 12.64
C ARG A 20 11.04 -1.10 13.18
N LYS A 21 10.67 -0.97 14.43
CA LYS A 21 9.64 -1.82 15.04
C LYS A 21 8.24 -1.37 14.65
N THR A 22 8.07 -0.94 13.41
CA THR A 22 6.81 -0.44 12.87
C THR A 22 6.43 -1.20 11.61
N ILE A 23 5.14 -1.16 11.28
CA ILE A 23 4.60 -1.78 10.08
C ILE A 23 3.57 -0.84 9.46
N GLY A 24 3.57 -0.74 8.14
CA GLY A 24 2.53 -0.04 7.38
C GLY A 24 1.43 -1.00 6.99
N LEU A 25 0.18 -0.66 7.31
CA LEU A 25 -0.99 -1.47 7.00
C LEU A 25 -1.91 -0.71 6.04
N ARG A 26 -2.45 -1.44 5.06
CA ARG A 26 -3.43 -0.93 4.11
C ARG A 26 -4.64 -1.85 4.07
N VAL A 27 -5.82 -1.24 4.04
CA VAL A 27 -7.07 -1.93 3.69
C VAL A 27 -7.62 -1.20 2.46
N PRO A 28 -7.29 -1.68 1.25
CA PRO A 28 -7.67 -0.97 0.04
C PRO A 28 -9.18 -1.03 -0.20
N ASP A 29 -9.75 0.11 -0.57
CA ASP A 29 -11.15 0.21 -0.95
C ASP A 29 -11.29 -0.11 -2.45
N HIS A 30 -11.08 -1.37 -2.80
CA HIS A 30 -11.17 -1.87 -4.16
C HIS A 30 -11.55 -3.34 -4.16
N PRO A 31 -12.47 -3.79 -5.04
CA PRO A 31 -12.98 -5.15 -5.02
C PRO A 31 -11.92 -6.22 -5.33
N ILE A 32 -10.94 -5.93 -6.19
CA ILE A 32 -9.93 -6.92 -6.58
C ILE A 32 -8.99 -7.28 -5.42
N PRO A 33 -8.28 -6.34 -4.77
CA PRO A 33 -7.47 -6.70 -3.62
C PRO A 33 -8.28 -7.26 -2.46
N GLN A 34 -9.52 -6.83 -2.27
CA GLN A 34 -10.40 -7.41 -1.25
C GLN A 34 -10.71 -8.88 -1.54
N ALA A 35 -11.02 -9.21 -2.79
CA ALA A 35 -11.26 -10.60 -3.19
C ALA A 35 -10.03 -11.49 -3.03
N LEU A 36 -8.84 -10.96 -3.36
CA LEU A 36 -7.58 -11.67 -3.18
C LEU A 36 -7.29 -11.95 -1.71
N LEU A 37 -7.50 -10.98 -0.84
CA LEU A 37 -7.28 -11.14 0.60
C LEU A 37 -8.24 -12.14 1.21
N GLN A 38 -9.51 -12.15 0.77
CA GLN A 38 -10.51 -13.12 1.21
C GLN A 38 -10.14 -14.54 0.79
N ALA A 39 -9.69 -14.71 -0.45
CA ALA A 39 -9.31 -16.03 -0.97
C ALA A 39 -8.02 -16.54 -0.31
N LEU A 40 -7.07 -15.67 -0.05
CA LEU A 40 -5.79 -16.02 0.57
C LEU A 40 -5.93 -16.26 2.07
N ASP A 41 -6.82 -15.55 2.74
CA ASP A 41 -7.02 -15.55 4.20
C ASP A 41 -5.74 -15.22 4.98
N GLU A 42 -4.88 -14.42 4.39
CA GLU A 42 -3.60 -13.97 4.98
C GLU A 42 -3.27 -12.57 4.47
N PRO A 43 -2.44 -11.81 5.20
CA PRO A 43 -1.94 -10.55 4.69
C PRO A 43 -1.08 -10.71 3.45
N LEU A 44 -1.14 -9.71 2.56
CA LEU A 44 -0.30 -9.61 1.37
C LEU A 44 0.73 -8.51 1.56
N MET A 45 1.96 -8.78 1.18
CA MET A 45 2.95 -7.73 1.00
C MET A 45 2.69 -7.01 -0.31
N SER A 46 2.68 -5.69 -0.28
CA SER A 46 2.42 -4.89 -1.48
C SER A 46 3.33 -3.67 -1.55
N ALA A 47 3.47 -3.16 -2.75
CA ALA A 47 4.21 -1.93 -3.00
C ALA A 47 3.54 -1.18 -4.15
N THR A 48 3.80 0.11 -4.23
CA THR A 48 3.39 0.91 -5.38
C THR A 48 4.22 0.51 -6.59
N LEU A 49 3.57 0.31 -7.74
CA LEU A 49 4.24 -0.05 -8.97
C LEU A 49 4.79 1.21 -9.66
N ALA A 50 5.97 1.62 -9.24
CA ALA A 50 6.73 2.67 -9.87
C ALA A 50 8.16 2.16 -10.07
N LEU A 51 8.61 2.07 -11.34
CA LEU A 51 9.94 1.59 -11.65
C LEU A 51 10.99 2.68 -11.41
N PRO A 52 12.27 2.32 -11.22
CA PRO A 52 13.33 3.32 -11.06
C PRO A 52 13.32 4.32 -12.21
N GLY A 53 13.31 5.61 -11.88
CA GLY A 53 13.24 6.69 -12.85
C GLY A 53 11.84 7.12 -13.26
N ASP A 54 10.80 6.39 -12.88
CA ASP A 54 9.42 6.77 -13.14
C ASP A 54 8.99 7.91 -12.22
N GLU A 55 8.40 8.96 -12.81
CA GLU A 55 7.84 10.08 -12.07
C GLU A 55 6.50 9.71 -11.42
N TYR A 56 5.74 8.83 -12.08
CA TYR A 56 4.41 8.39 -11.64
C TYR A 56 4.31 6.88 -11.64
N PRO A 57 3.44 6.29 -10.80
CA PRO A 57 3.14 4.87 -10.86
C PRO A 57 2.56 4.47 -12.21
N MET A 58 2.78 3.24 -12.62
CA MET A 58 2.15 2.66 -13.80
C MET A 58 0.65 2.47 -13.54
N THR A 59 -0.18 2.84 -14.51
CA THR A 59 -1.64 2.82 -14.36
C THR A 59 -2.36 1.98 -15.42
N ASP A 60 -1.72 1.74 -16.56
CA ASP A 60 -2.31 0.98 -17.68
C ASP A 60 -1.89 -0.48 -17.58
N PRO A 61 -2.85 -1.43 -17.43
CA PRO A 61 -2.53 -2.84 -17.34
C PRO A 61 -1.80 -3.40 -18.57
N TYR A 62 -2.05 -2.87 -19.76
CA TYR A 62 -1.34 -3.28 -20.97
C TYR A 62 0.13 -2.89 -20.94
N ASP A 63 0.44 -1.67 -20.48
CA ASP A 63 1.83 -1.22 -20.32
C ASP A 63 2.54 -2.03 -19.24
N ILE A 64 1.85 -2.33 -18.15
CA ILE A 64 2.38 -3.16 -17.07
C ILE A 64 2.76 -4.54 -17.58
N ARG A 65 1.86 -5.18 -18.31
CA ARG A 65 2.11 -6.48 -18.92
C ARG A 65 3.27 -6.42 -19.88
N ASP A 66 3.29 -5.42 -20.77
CA ASP A 66 4.32 -5.26 -21.79
C ASP A 66 5.72 -5.16 -21.17
N GLN A 67 5.86 -4.38 -20.09
CA GLN A 67 7.14 -4.14 -19.46
C GLN A 67 7.57 -5.24 -18.49
N LEU A 68 6.62 -5.92 -17.84
CA LEU A 68 6.90 -6.79 -16.71
C LEU A 68 6.51 -8.26 -16.93
N GLU A 69 5.99 -8.64 -18.09
CA GLU A 69 5.47 -9.99 -18.32
C GLU A 69 6.48 -11.11 -18.06
N HIS A 70 7.77 -10.84 -18.22
CA HIS A 70 8.83 -11.80 -17.96
C HIS A 70 9.40 -11.72 -16.53
N GLU A 71 8.95 -10.76 -15.73
CA GLU A 71 9.44 -10.52 -14.38
C GLU A 71 8.40 -10.83 -13.30
N VAL A 72 7.12 -10.92 -13.67
CA VAL A 72 6.03 -11.25 -12.75
C VAL A 72 5.31 -12.49 -13.21
N ASP A 73 4.72 -13.21 -12.29
CA ASP A 73 4.00 -14.45 -12.60
C ASP A 73 2.61 -14.17 -13.16
N LEU A 74 2.00 -13.07 -12.77
CA LEU A 74 0.62 -12.75 -13.14
C LEU A 74 0.39 -11.26 -13.13
N VAL A 75 -0.37 -10.77 -14.10
CA VAL A 75 -0.92 -9.41 -14.11
C VAL A 75 -2.44 -9.51 -14.07
N ILE A 76 -3.05 -8.88 -13.07
CA ILE A 76 -4.50 -8.83 -12.96
C ILE A 76 -4.97 -7.49 -13.53
N ASP A 77 -5.74 -7.55 -14.60
CA ASP A 77 -6.28 -6.38 -15.27
C ASP A 77 -7.59 -5.95 -14.58
N GLY A 78 -7.50 -4.90 -13.78
CA GLY A 78 -8.65 -4.25 -13.15
C GLY A 78 -9.05 -2.94 -13.81
N GLY A 79 -8.53 -2.67 -15.00
CA GLY A 79 -8.68 -1.39 -15.66
C GLY A 79 -7.59 -0.40 -15.25
N PHE A 80 -7.76 0.86 -15.65
CA PHE A 80 -6.81 1.91 -15.29
C PHE A 80 -6.86 2.21 -13.79
N CYS A 81 -5.68 2.35 -13.20
CA CYS A 81 -5.54 2.74 -11.79
C CYS A 81 -5.46 4.26 -11.66
N GLY A 82 -5.76 4.77 -10.45
CA GLY A 82 -5.52 6.17 -10.13
C GLY A 82 -4.02 6.48 -9.96
N LEU A 83 -3.66 7.74 -10.15
CA LEU A 83 -2.29 8.22 -9.95
C LEU A 83 -2.00 8.61 -8.51
N GLU A 84 -3.02 8.92 -7.73
CA GLU A 84 -2.84 9.42 -6.39
C GLU A 84 -2.47 8.30 -5.40
N ALA A 85 -1.51 8.61 -4.55
CA ALA A 85 -1.07 7.72 -3.50
C ALA A 85 -2.05 7.73 -2.31
N THR A 86 -1.92 6.76 -1.41
CA THR A 86 -2.68 6.73 -0.17
C THR A 86 -2.27 7.86 0.76
N SER A 87 -3.20 8.32 1.59
CA SER A 87 -2.86 9.12 2.76
C SER A 87 -2.14 8.24 3.78
N VAL A 88 -1.08 8.73 4.39
CA VAL A 88 -0.26 7.99 5.36
C VAL A 88 -0.37 8.65 6.72
N ILE A 89 -0.84 7.89 7.68
CA ILE A 89 -1.04 8.34 9.07
C ILE A 89 -0.15 7.51 9.99
N ASP A 90 0.71 8.20 10.74
CA ASP A 90 1.53 7.56 11.76
C ASP A 90 0.77 7.55 13.09
N LEU A 91 0.47 6.37 13.60
CA LEU A 91 -0.25 6.15 14.85
C LEU A 91 0.68 5.65 15.97
N THR A 92 1.99 5.72 15.80
CA THR A 92 2.95 5.23 16.80
C THR A 92 3.19 6.20 17.95
N GLY A 93 2.87 7.47 17.76
CA GLY A 93 3.06 8.51 18.78
C GLY A 93 1.81 8.76 19.63
N PRO A 94 1.87 9.77 20.53
CA PRO A 94 0.73 10.10 21.44
C PRO A 94 -0.46 10.68 20.69
N ALA A 95 -0.26 11.21 19.48
CA ALA A 95 -1.33 11.74 18.62
C ALA A 95 -1.06 11.33 17.18
N PRO A 96 -2.13 11.20 16.35
CA PRO A 96 -1.95 10.90 14.93
C PRO A 96 -1.11 11.97 14.24
N LEU A 97 -0.19 11.54 13.37
CA LEU A 97 0.65 12.41 12.57
C LEU A 97 0.43 12.10 11.08
N ILE A 98 0.01 13.11 10.32
CA ILE A 98 -0.18 12.99 8.89
C ILE A 98 1.18 13.11 8.21
N LEU A 99 1.69 11.99 7.67
CA LEU A 99 2.97 11.97 6.95
C LEU A 99 2.79 12.31 5.48
N ARG A 100 1.65 11.95 4.90
CA ARG A 100 1.32 12.25 3.51
C ARG A 100 -0.18 12.41 3.35
N ARG A 101 -0.59 13.49 2.66
CA ARG A 101 -1.97 13.69 2.24
C ARG A 101 -2.15 13.06 0.86
N GLY A 102 -3.04 12.11 0.74
CA GLY A 102 -3.34 11.40 -0.50
C GLY A 102 -4.84 11.30 -0.72
N VAL A 103 -5.30 10.16 -1.27
CA VAL A 103 -6.72 9.97 -1.61
C VAL A 103 -7.65 9.91 -0.40
N GLY A 104 -7.19 9.45 0.76
CA GLY A 104 -8.01 9.39 1.97
C GLY A 104 -8.22 10.76 2.59
N ASP A 105 -9.45 11.06 3.04
CA ASP A 105 -9.76 12.29 3.76
C ASP A 105 -9.12 12.26 5.15
N VAL A 106 -8.18 13.15 5.39
CA VAL A 106 -7.39 13.19 6.64
C VAL A 106 -7.98 14.09 7.71
N SER A 107 -9.16 14.69 7.47
CA SER A 107 -9.75 15.66 8.39
C SER A 107 -9.91 15.13 9.82
N ASP A 108 -10.19 13.85 9.99
CA ASP A 108 -10.32 13.22 11.32
C ASP A 108 -9.00 13.12 12.09
N PHE A 109 -7.88 13.26 11.40
CA PHE A 109 -6.53 13.14 11.97
C PHE A 109 -5.82 14.49 12.10
N GLU A 110 -6.43 15.56 11.65
CA GLU A 110 -5.89 16.91 11.80
C GLU A 110 -6.05 17.39 13.24
N ALA A 111 -5.06 18.13 13.71
CA ALA A 111 -5.16 18.76 15.02
C ALA A 111 -6.31 19.79 15.03
N ALA A 112 -7.06 19.78 16.11
CA ALA A 112 -8.16 20.72 16.29
C ALA A 112 -7.63 22.16 16.46
#